data_521f410b5dc8012446c76a81702a747c
#
_entry.id   521f410b5dc8012446c76a81702a747c
#
_cell.length_a   1.000
_cell.length_b   1.000
_cell.length_c   1.000
_cell.angle_alpha   90.00
_cell.angle_beta   90.00
_cell.angle_gamma   90.00
#
_symmetry.space_group_name_H-M   'P 1'
#
loop_
_entity.id
_entity.type
_entity.pdbx_description
1 polymer ?
#
loop_
_entity_poly.entity_id
_entity_poly.type
_entity_poly.pdbx_seq_one_letter_code
_entity_poly.pdbx_strand_id
1 'polypeptide(L)'
;MTAVGKIVVVGATGLIGTKVVDILTANGQQVLPASRSTGVDLLTGDGLAEALRGARVVVDVTDSPSYEDAALMDFFTTSTANLLAAGRAAEVAHHVALSVVGADRMPDSGYMRAKVAQESGIVASGVAYTILRATQFYEFATGITDSCADGDTVRVPAALIQPIAGTEVAAKLAAIATRAAANSVVELGGPQYLPFEEFIRVACTHYADTRTVVTDPHARYFGTALQERTLVTDVVGGRIRFADWLAGR
;
A
#
# COMPACT_ATOMS: atom_id res chain seq x y z
N MET A 1 14.50 -9.65 -19.97
CA MET A 1 14.05 -8.24 -19.77
C MET A 1 15.30 -7.36 -19.71
N THR A 2 15.32 -6.21 -20.38
CA THR A 2 16.46 -5.28 -20.33
C THR A 2 16.46 -4.58 -18.96
N ALA A 3 17.65 -4.45 -18.33
CA ALA A 3 17.77 -3.72 -17.06
C ALA A 3 17.44 -2.24 -17.27
N VAL A 4 16.59 -1.66 -16.44
CA VAL A 4 16.18 -0.24 -16.55
C VAL A 4 17.16 0.72 -15.87
N GLY A 5 18.25 0.23 -15.32
CA GLY A 5 19.18 0.94 -14.45
C GLY A 5 18.87 0.68 -12.96
N LYS A 6 19.52 1.45 -12.07
CA LYS A 6 19.37 1.27 -10.62
C LYS A 6 17.93 1.62 -10.16
N ILE A 7 17.31 0.70 -9.44
CA ILE A 7 16.00 0.88 -8.80
C ILE A 7 16.22 1.00 -7.29
N VAL A 8 15.70 2.03 -6.66
CA VAL A 8 15.72 2.18 -5.19
C VAL A 8 14.33 1.88 -4.65
N VAL A 9 14.23 0.93 -3.72
CA VAL A 9 12.97 0.59 -3.04
C VAL A 9 13.02 1.20 -1.65
N VAL A 10 12.17 2.18 -1.39
CA VAL A 10 12.05 2.85 -0.08
C VAL A 10 10.93 2.19 0.72
N GLY A 11 11.18 1.94 2.01
CA GLY A 11 10.33 1.04 2.80
C GLY A 11 10.66 -0.45 2.55
N ALA A 12 11.89 -0.75 2.12
CA ALA A 12 12.34 -2.06 1.66
C ALA A 12 12.24 -3.19 2.70
N THR A 13 12.18 -2.87 3.98
CA THR A 13 12.08 -3.85 5.08
C THR A 13 10.64 -4.15 5.50
N GLY A 14 9.66 -3.46 4.92
CA GLY A 14 8.24 -3.68 5.18
C GLY A 14 7.67 -4.88 4.41
N LEU A 15 6.38 -5.16 4.69
CA LEU A 15 5.64 -6.29 4.11
C LEU A 15 5.71 -6.35 2.58
N ILE A 16 5.49 -5.23 1.92
CA ILE A 16 5.52 -5.13 0.45
C ILE A 16 6.93 -4.89 -0.05
N GLY A 17 7.72 -4.05 0.63
CA GLY A 17 9.06 -3.67 0.19
C GLY A 17 9.98 -4.86 0.03
N THR A 18 10.02 -5.78 1.00
CA THR A 18 10.84 -7.00 0.92
C THR A 18 10.48 -7.82 -0.32
N LYS A 19 9.17 -8.03 -0.58
CA LYS A 19 8.70 -8.78 -1.74
C LYS A 19 9.05 -8.11 -3.07
N VAL A 20 8.96 -6.76 -3.13
CA VAL A 20 9.35 -5.99 -4.33
C VAL A 20 10.84 -6.14 -4.61
N VAL A 21 11.68 -6.01 -3.58
CA VAL A 21 13.14 -6.22 -3.67
C VAL A 21 13.45 -7.60 -4.21
N ASP A 22 12.85 -8.65 -3.62
CA ASP A 22 13.08 -10.04 -4.02
C ASP A 22 12.70 -10.28 -5.49
N ILE A 23 11.51 -9.82 -5.91
CA ILE A 23 11.03 -9.98 -7.28
C ILE A 23 11.92 -9.25 -8.28
N LEU A 24 12.28 -8.00 -8.00
CA LEU A 24 13.13 -7.21 -8.90
C LEU A 24 14.53 -7.83 -9.01
N THR A 25 15.11 -8.28 -7.89
CA THR A 25 16.42 -8.94 -7.85
C THR A 25 16.39 -10.26 -8.63
N ALA A 26 15.37 -11.09 -8.41
CA ALA A 26 15.19 -12.34 -9.15
C ALA A 26 15.03 -12.12 -10.66
N ASN A 27 14.50 -10.97 -11.06
CA ASN A 27 14.38 -10.56 -12.47
C ASN A 27 15.65 -9.88 -13.02
N GLY A 28 16.77 -9.92 -12.29
CA GLY A 28 18.06 -9.39 -12.74
C GLY A 28 18.15 -7.88 -12.75
N GLN A 29 17.29 -7.16 -12.00
CA GLN A 29 17.39 -5.72 -11.87
C GLN A 29 18.45 -5.33 -10.82
N GLN A 30 19.11 -4.19 -11.01
CA GLN A 30 19.98 -3.60 -10.00
C GLN A 30 19.11 -2.88 -8.95
N VAL A 31 18.95 -3.49 -7.75
CA VAL A 31 18.08 -2.98 -6.68
C VAL A 31 18.90 -2.49 -5.49
N LEU A 32 18.59 -1.32 -4.98
CA LEU A 32 19.06 -0.82 -3.67
C LEU A 32 17.88 -0.81 -2.69
N PRO A 33 17.87 -1.68 -1.67
CA PRO A 33 16.91 -1.59 -0.57
C PRO A 33 17.25 -0.38 0.33
N ALA A 34 16.26 0.49 0.59
CA ALA A 34 16.41 1.67 1.41
C ALA A 34 15.37 1.70 2.54
N SER A 35 15.86 1.88 3.77
CA SER A 35 15.06 1.97 4.99
C SER A 35 15.87 2.61 6.09
N ARG A 36 15.26 2.94 7.23
CA ARG A 36 16.00 3.44 8.40
C ARG A 36 17.11 2.48 8.86
N SER A 37 16.85 1.17 8.80
CA SER A 37 17.85 0.16 9.17
C SER A 37 19.03 0.08 8.20
N THR A 38 18.91 0.62 6.99
CA THR A 38 20.00 0.75 6.01
C THR A 38 20.58 2.16 5.95
N GLY A 39 20.24 3.03 6.89
CA GLY A 39 20.78 4.39 7.01
C GLY A 39 20.05 5.42 6.14
N VAL A 40 18.83 5.14 5.70
CA VAL A 40 18.02 6.08 4.91
C VAL A 40 16.79 6.50 5.72
N ASP A 41 16.74 7.75 6.15
CA ASP A 41 15.60 8.32 6.86
C ASP A 41 14.90 9.36 5.97
N LEU A 42 13.61 9.12 5.67
CA LEU A 42 12.82 10.01 4.81
C LEU A 42 12.39 11.29 5.52
N LEU A 43 12.28 11.29 6.85
CA LEU A 43 11.85 12.47 7.60
C LEU A 43 12.98 13.49 7.74
N THR A 44 14.20 13.04 7.98
CA THR A 44 15.38 13.92 8.08
C THR A 44 16.05 14.16 6.74
N GLY A 45 15.87 13.26 5.77
CA GLY A 45 16.58 13.26 4.50
C GLY A 45 17.95 12.58 4.56
N ASP A 46 18.35 12.05 5.73
CA ASP A 46 19.63 11.38 5.90
C ASP A 46 19.74 10.17 4.97
N GLY A 47 20.90 10.04 4.32
CA GLY A 47 21.18 8.94 3.39
C GLY A 47 20.48 8.98 2.04
N LEU A 48 19.46 9.86 1.84
CA LEU A 48 18.68 9.91 0.59
C LEU A 48 19.53 10.24 -0.63
N ALA A 49 20.36 11.26 -0.56
CA ALA A 49 21.19 11.68 -1.70
C ALA A 49 22.15 10.56 -2.15
N GLU A 50 22.75 9.83 -1.18
CA GLU A 50 23.62 8.69 -1.47
C GLU A 50 22.82 7.51 -2.08
N ALA A 51 21.68 7.18 -1.46
CA ALA A 51 20.83 6.09 -1.94
C ALA A 51 20.34 6.32 -3.36
N LEU A 52 19.96 7.55 -3.70
CA LEU A 52 19.40 7.90 -5.00
C LEU A 52 20.46 8.20 -6.08
N ARG A 53 21.75 8.28 -5.74
CA ARG A 53 22.81 8.51 -6.73
C ARG A 53 22.76 7.47 -7.84
N GLY A 54 22.55 7.91 -9.09
CA GLY A 54 22.41 7.06 -10.27
C GLY A 54 21.14 6.21 -10.33
N ALA A 55 20.18 6.48 -9.46
CA ALA A 55 18.87 5.80 -9.52
C ALA A 55 18.06 6.29 -10.73
N ARG A 56 17.46 5.35 -11.44
CA ARG A 56 16.53 5.64 -12.54
C ARG A 56 15.08 5.56 -12.09
N VAL A 57 14.80 4.71 -11.11
CA VAL A 57 13.46 4.47 -10.58
C VAL A 57 13.50 4.47 -9.06
N VAL A 58 12.50 5.08 -8.45
CA VAL A 58 12.18 4.96 -7.03
C VAL A 58 10.87 4.23 -6.89
N VAL A 59 10.82 3.23 -6.00
CA VAL A 59 9.58 2.56 -5.60
C VAL A 59 9.35 2.89 -4.12
N ASP A 60 8.33 3.71 -3.85
CA ASP A 60 7.93 4.14 -2.51
C ASP A 60 6.79 3.24 -2.00
N VAL A 61 7.14 2.39 -1.04
CA VAL A 61 6.21 1.52 -0.31
C VAL A 61 6.31 1.76 1.19
N THR A 62 6.62 2.99 1.57
CA THR A 62 6.71 3.40 2.97
C THR A 62 5.35 3.48 3.64
N ASP A 63 5.36 3.25 4.95
CA ASP A 63 4.20 3.45 5.81
C ASP A 63 4.62 4.14 7.11
N SER A 64 3.66 4.82 7.74
CA SER A 64 3.90 5.56 8.97
C SER A 64 4.07 4.60 10.17
N PRO A 65 5.00 4.89 11.08
CA PRO A 65 5.12 4.14 12.32
C PRO A 65 4.03 4.48 13.36
N SER A 66 3.23 5.51 13.12
CA SER A 66 2.14 5.96 13.98
C SER A 66 0.84 6.09 13.19
N TYR A 67 -0.29 5.79 13.83
CA TYR A 67 -1.63 5.97 13.26
C TYR A 67 -2.38 7.18 13.83
N GLU A 68 -1.70 8.04 14.59
CA GLU A 68 -2.27 9.32 15.03
C GLU A 68 -2.37 10.28 13.84
N ASP A 69 -3.52 10.93 13.64
CA ASP A 69 -3.86 11.73 12.47
C ASP A 69 -2.79 12.78 12.11
N ALA A 70 -2.31 13.52 13.10
CA ALA A 70 -1.28 14.55 12.89
C ALA A 70 0.06 13.93 12.47
N ALA A 71 0.46 12.82 13.12
CA ALA A 71 1.70 12.12 12.82
C ALA A 71 1.65 11.45 11.43
N LEU A 72 0.50 10.91 11.02
CA LEU A 72 0.28 10.38 9.69
C LEU A 72 0.47 11.46 8.61
N MET A 73 -0.20 12.61 8.79
CA MET A 73 -0.12 13.71 7.83
C MET A 73 1.32 14.23 7.72
N ASP A 74 1.97 14.48 8.85
CA ASP A 74 3.38 14.94 8.89
C ASP A 74 4.31 13.93 8.22
N PHE A 75 4.18 12.64 8.55
CA PHE A 75 4.98 11.58 7.95
C PHE A 75 4.86 11.58 6.43
N PHE A 76 3.64 11.44 5.89
CA PHE A 76 3.47 11.28 4.44
C PHE A 76 3.80 12.57 3.68
N THR A 77 3.52 13.75 4.21
CA THR A 77 3.86 15.00 3.53
C THR A 77 5.36 15.27 3.54
N THR A 78 6.03 15.10 4.69
CA THR A 78 7.46 15.36 4.84
C THR A 78 8.30 14.34 4.08
N SER A 79 8.01 13.04 4.27
CA SER A 79 8.75 11.97 3.58
C SER A 79 8.63 12.07 2.05
N THR A 80 7.44 12.36 1.56
CA THR A 80 7.20 12.53 0.12
C THR A 80 7.95 13.75 -0.43
N ALA A 81 7.89 14.91 0.27
CA ALA A 81 8.61 16.11 -0.15
C ALA A 81 10.12 15.87 -0.24
N ASN A 82 10.71 15.25 0.80
CA ASN A 82 12.14 14.94 0.85
C ASN A 82 12.54 13.94 -0.26
N LEU A 83 11.74 12.88 -0.45
CA LEU A 83 12.02 11.86 -1.47
C LEU A 83 11.94 12.43 -2.89
N LEU A 84 10.94 13.27 -3.18
CA LEU A 84 10.78 13.93 -4.47
C LEU A 84 11.90 14.96 -4.73
N ALA A 85 12.31 15.73 -3.72
CA ALA A 85 13.40 16.69 -3.84
C ALA A 85 14.74 15.97 -4.14
N ALA A 86 15.05 14.91 -3.39
CA ALA A 86 16.25 14.10 -3.60
C ALA A 86 16.19 13.35 -4.95
N GLY A 87 15.03 12.83 -5.33
CA GLY A 87 14.81 12.17 -6.62
C GLY A 87 15.03 13.12 -7.81
N ARG A 88 14.55 14.35 -7.69
CA ARG A 88 14.79 15.39 -8.71
C ARG A 88 16.29 15.74 -8.82
N ALA A 89 16.98 15.91 -7.70
CA ALA A 89 18.40 16.19 -7.68
C ALA A 89 19.25 15.04 -8.26
N ALA A 90 18.76 13.79 -8.15
CA ALA A 90 19.39 12.58 -8.69
C ALA A 90 18.91 12.23 -10.12
N GLU A 91 18.08 13.08 -10.74
CA GLU A 91 17.50 12.86 -12.07
C GLU A 91 16.73 11.52 -12.21
N VAL A 92 16.01 11.13 -11.14
CA VAL A 92 15.13 9.95 -11.16
C VAL A 92 14.08 10.11 -12.25
N ALA A 93 14.00 9.12 -13.14
CA ALA A 93 13.12 9.17 -14.31
C ALA A 93 11.71 8.63 -14.05
N HIS A 94 11.49 7.88 -12.95
CA HIS A 94 10.18 7.33 -12.61
C HIS A 94 10.03 7.16 -11.10
N HIS A 95 9.00 7.81 -10.53
CA HIS A 95 8.57 7.65 -9.15
C HIS A 95 7.34 6.75 -9.11
N VAL A 96 7.46 5.58 -8.49
CA VAL A 96 6.36 4.62 -8.28
C VAL A 96 5.95 4.68 -6.81
N ALA A 97 4.67 4.88 -6.53
CA ALA A 97 4.17 4.91 -5.16
C ALA A 97 3.02 3.93 -4.97
N LEU A 98 2.98 3.29 -3.78
CA LEU A 98 1.86 2.46 -3.35
C LEU A 98 0.85 3.30 -2.59
N SER A 99 -0.42 3.21 -2.96
CA SER A 99 -1.55 3.84 -2.29
C SER A 99 -2.73 2.87 -2.14
N VAL A 100 -3.89 3.38 -1.75
CA VAL A 100 -5.06 2.58 -1.36
C VAL A 100 -6.26 2.90 -2.24
N VAL A 101 -6.94 1.87 -2.75
CA VAL A 101 -8.24 2.03 -3.43
C VAL A 101 -9.25 2.61 -2.47
N GLY A 102 -9.92 3.69 -2.89
CA GLY A 102 -10.91 4.38 -2.08
C GLY A 102 -10.36 5.41 -1.10
N ALA A 103 -9.05 5.69 -1.10
CA ALA A 103 -8.47 6.71 -0.20
C ALA A 103 -9.19 8.06 -0.31
N ASP A 104 -9.51 8.49 -1.52
CA ASP A 104 -10.25 9.71 -1.84
C ASP A 104 -11.75 9.68 -1.49
N ARG A 105 -12.29 8.49 -1.15
CA ARG A 105 -13.68 8.28 -0.74
C ARG A 105 -13.86 8.12 0.77
N MET A 106 -12.76 8.25 1.54
CA MET A 106 -12.73 8.08 3.00
C MET A 106 -12.15 9.31 3.72
N PRO A 107 -12.78 10.50 3.59
CA PRO A 107 -12.22 11.75 4.11
C PRO A 107 -12.18 11.84 5.65
N ASP A 108 -12.97 11.03 6.36
CA ASP A 108 -12.94 11.00 7.82
C ASP A 108 -11.73 10.25 8.38
N SER A 109 -11.07 9.41 7.57
CA SER A 109 -9.89 8.65 7.97
C SER A 109 -8.62 9.51 7.85
N GLY A 110 -7.88 9.70 8.96
CA GLY A 110 -6.59 10.38 8.96
C GLY A 110 -5.57 9.73 8.04
N TYR A 111 -5.52 8.38 8.06
CA TYR A 111 -4.64 7.62 7.18
C TYR A 111 -4.95 7.87 5.70
N MET A 112 -6.22 7.81 5.30
CA MET A 112 -6.60 8.02 3.91
C MET A 112 -6.38 9.46 3.45
N ARG A 113 -6.63 10.46 4.32
CA ARG A 113 -6.27 11.85 4.03
C ARG A 113 -4.78 12.03 3.79
N ALA A 114 -3.95 11.38 4.62
CA ALA A 114 -2.49 11.43 4.48
C ALA A 114 -2.02 10.76 3.17
N LYS A 115 -2.63 9.63 2.78
CA LYS A 115 -2.35 8.98 1.49
C LYS A 115 -2.76 9.87 0.30
N VAL A 116 -3.91 10.54 0.36
CA VAL A 116 -4.32 11.50 -0.67
C VAL A 116 -3.37 12.71 -0.73
N ALA A 117 -2.86 13.18 0.40
CA ALA A 117 -1.86 14.24 0.44
C ALA A 117 -0.53 13.79 -0.21
N GLN A 118 -0.08 12.55 0.06
CA GLN A 118 1.07 11.94 -0.62
C GLN A 118 0.87 11.91 -2.14
N GLU A 119 -0.26 11.38 -2.62
CA GLU A 119 -0.59 11.32 -4.05
C GLU A 119 -0.57 12.72 -4.68
N SER A 120 -1.22 13.69 -4.02
CA SER A 120 -1.29 15.07 -4.49
C SER A 120 0.09 15.72 -4.60
N GLY A 121 0.96 15.48 -3.62
CA GLY A 121 2.37 15.94 -3.64
C GLY A 121 3.15 15.35 -4.82
N ILE A 122 2.98 14.06 -5.09
CA ILE A 122 3.61 13.38 -6.23
C ILE A 122 3.13 13.98 -7.55
N VAL A 123 1.82 14.11 -7.73
CA VAL A 123 1.22 14.67 -8.96
C VAL A 123 1.67 16.11 -9.20
N ALA A 124 1.68 16.95 -8.15
CA ALA A 124 2.09 18.36 -8.24
C ALA A 124 3.59 18.53 -8.46
N SER A 125 4.41 17.52 -8.22
CA SER A 125 5.88 17.62 -8.29
C SER A 125 6.43 17.82 -9.70
N GLY A 126 5.70 17.43 -10.74
CA GLY A 126 6.15 17.41 -12.11
C GLY A 126 7.15 16.27 -12.44
N VAL A 127 7.47 15.40 -11.51
CA VAL A 127 8.25 14.18 -11.75
C VAL A 127 7.38 13.16 -12.48
N ALA A 128 7.94 12.40 -13.43
CA ALA A 128 7.20 11.32 -14.06
C ALA A 128 6.88 10.22 -13.04
N TYR A 129 5.62 9.80 -12.94
CA TYR A 129 5.16 8.94 -11.84
C TYR A 129 4.19 7.84 -12.29
N THR A 130 4.02 6.86 -11.43
CA THR A 130 2.87 5.93 -11.44
C THR A 130 2.46 5.64 -10.00
N ILE A 131 1.23 5.96 -9.64
CA ILE A 131 0.67 5.64 -8.32
C ILE A 131 -0.17 4.37 -8.48
N LEU A 132 0.15 3.31 -7.73
CA LEU A 132 -0.65 2.10 -7.65
C LEU A 132 -1.55 2.18 -6.42
N ARG A 133 -2.85 2.33 -6.61
CA ARG A 133 -3.83 2.10 -5.56
C ARG A 133 -4.18 0.61 -5.53
N ALA A 134 -3.89 -0.07 -4.44
CA ALA A 134 -4.27 -1.47 -4.22
C ALA A 134 -5.44 -1.55 -3.23
N THR A 135 -6.25 -2.60 -3.35
CA THR A 135 -7.26 -2.94 -2.34
C THR A 135 -6.60 -3.52 -1.09
N GLN A 136 -7.36 -3.78 -0.03
CA GLN A 136 -6.88 -4.25 1.27
C GLN A 136 -6.12 -5.58 1.15
N PHE A 137 -5.01 -5.72 1.88
CA PHE A 137 -4.19 -6.94 1.79
C PHE A 137 -4.73 -8.05 2.68
N TYR A 138 -4.62 -9.28 2.23
CA TYR A 138 -4.94 -10.49 3.01
C TYR A 138 -4.16 -10.54 4.33
N GLU A 139 -2.93 -10.06 4.31
CA GLU A 139 -2.03 -10.01 5.46
C GLU A 139 -2.57 -9.15 6.61
N PHE A 140 -3.50 -8.24 6.33
CA PHE A 140 -4.10 -7.37 7.35
C PHE A 140 -5.45 -7.88 7.88
N ALA A 141 -5.89 -9.08 7.50
CA ALA A 141 -7.20 -9.62 7.89
C ALA A 141 -7.40 -9.62 9.42
N THR A 142 -6.40 -10.06 10.19
CA THR A 142 -6.48 -10.05 11.67
C THR A 142 -6.51 -8.64 12.24
N GLY A 143 -5.63 -7.74 11.74
CA GLY A 143 -5.62 -6.34 12.18
C GLY A 143 -6.93 -5.61 11.83
N ILE A 144 -7.54 -5.92 10.68
CA ILE A 144 -8.86 -5.39 10.30
C ILE A 144 -9.94 -5.94 11.27
N THR A 145 -9.90 -7.24 11.57
CA THR A 145 -10.79 -7.86 12.54
C THR A 145 -10.70 -7.17 13.90
N ASP A 146 -9.48 -6.95 14.40
CA ASP A 146 -9.23 -6.30 15.69
C ASP A 146 -9.70 -4.83 15.71
N SER A 147 -9.52 -4.11 14.59
CA SER A 147 -9.99 -2.72 14.49
C SER A 147 -11.51 -2.56 14.49
N CYS A 148 -12.24 -3.64 14.17
CA CYS A 148 -13.70 -3.70 14.20
C CYS A 148 -14.26 -4.34 15.47
N ALA A 149 -13.41 -4.70 16.44
CA ALA A 149 -13.81 -5.41 17.65
C ALA A 149 -14.41 -4.48 18.73
N ASP A 150 -15.47 -4.97 19.36
CA ASP A 150 -16.11 -4.40 20.54
C ASP A 150 -16.38 -5.56 21.50
N GLY A 151 -15.43 -5.83 22.41
CA GLY A 151 -15.42 -7.00 23.27
C GLY A 151 -15.40 -8.30 22.44
N ASP A 152 -16.36 -9.19 22.70
CA ASP A 152 -16.49 -10.47 22.01
C ASP A 152 -17.26 -10.36 20.67
N THR A 153 -17.51 -9.15 20.18
CA THR A 153 -18.22 -8.90 18.93
C THR A 153 -17.34 -8.11 17.96
N VAL A 154 -17.27 -8.56 16.72
CA VAL A 154 -16.63 -7.84 15.60
C VAL A 154 -17.72 -7.20 14.74
N ARG A 155 -17.85 -5.86 14.81
CA ARG A 155 -18.87 -5.10 14.08
C ARG A 155 -18.29 -4.57 12.79
N VAL A 156 -18.74 -5.10 11.68
CA VAL A 156 -18.25 -4.72 10.34
C VAL A 156 -19.27 -3.91 9.56
N PRO A 157 -18.83 -2.96 8.72
CA PRO A 157 -19.75 -2.18 7.91
C PRO A 157 -20.46 -3.02 6.85
N ALA A 158 -21.67 -2.59 6.46
CA ALA A 158 -22.44 -3.17 5.36
C ALA A 158 -21.86 -2.71 4.01
N ALA A 159 -20.68 -3.21 3.65
CA ALA A 159 -19.95 -2.85 2.44
C ALA A 159 -19.31 -4.06 1.78
N LEU A 160 -18.92 -3.91 0.51
CA LEU A 160 -18.07 -4.88 -0.18
C LEU A 160 -16.59 -4.59 0.11
N ILE A 161 -15.81 -5.65 0.18
CA ILE A 161 -14.35 -5.62 0.20
C ILE A 161 -13.80 -6.49 -0.91
N GLN A 162 -12.66 -6.11 -1.50
CA GLN A 162 -12.03 -6.82 -2.61
C GLN A 162 -10.56 -7.12 -2.27
N PRO A 163 -10.28 -7.90 -1.21
CA PRO A 163 -8.94 -8.03 -0.68
C PRO A 163 -8.02 -8.79 -1.65
N ILE A 164 -6.70 -8.52 -1.54
CA ILE A 164 -5.66 -9.03 -2.45
C ILE A 164 -4.45 -9.55 -1.66
N ALA A 165 -3.72 -10.53 -2.20
CA ALA A 165 -2.45 -10.97 -1.62
C ALA A 165 -1.36 -9.90 -1.81
N GLY A 166 -0.60 -9.58 -0.76
CA GLY A 166 0.51 -8.63 -0.84
C GLY A 166 1.61 -9.04 -1.84
N THR A 167 1.75 -10.34 -2.12
CA THR A 167 2.65 -10.85 -3.16
C THR A 167 2.24 -10.42 -4.57
N GLU A 168 0.94 -10.33 -4.86
CA GLU A 168 0.43 -9.88 -6.16
C GLU A 168 0.58 -8.37 -6.32
N VAL A 169 0.42 -7.61 -5.23
CA VAL A 169 0.69 -6.17 -5.20
C VAL A 169 2.17 -5.90 -5.46
N ALA A 170 3.07 -6.63 -4.80
CA ALA A 170 4.51 -6.51 -5.01
C ALA A 170 4.91 -6.85 -6.45
N ALA A 171 4.33 -7.90 -7.03
CA ALA A 171 4.55 -8.27 -8.42
C ALA A 171 4.10 -7.17 -9.39
N LYS A 172 2.96 -6.52 -9.10
CA LYS A 172 2.47 -5.39 -9.92
C LYS A 172 3.39 -4.18 -9.80
N LEU A 173 3.86 -3.83 -8.60
CA LEU A 173 4.81 -2.73 -8.39
C LEU A 173 6.13 -2.99 -9.12
N ALA A 174 6.68 -4.20 -9.02
CA ALA A 174 7.88 -4.58 -9.74
C ALA A 174 7.71 -4.48 -11.26
N ALA A 175 6.54 -4.88 -11.78
CA ALA A 175 6.23 -4.75 -13.20
C ALA A 175 6.09 -3.27 -13.63
N ILE A 176 5.52 -2.40 -12.79
CA ILE A 176 5.43 -0.96 -13.02
C ILE A 176 6.83 -0.33 -13.03
N ALA A 177 7.67 -0.67 -12.05
CA ALA A 177 9.03 -0.13 -11.92
C ALA A 177 9.92 -0.41 -13.13
N THR A 178 9.61 -1.45 -13.90
CA THR A 178 10.37 -1.82 -15.12
C THR A 178 9.76 -1.31 -16.42
N ARG A 179 8.77 -0.42 -16.36
CA ARG A 179 8.10 0.19 -17.51
C ARG A 179 8.25 1.70 -17.49
N ALA A 180 7.85 2.34 -18.58
CA ALA A 180 7.73 3.80 -18.62
C ALA A 180 6.66 4.27 -17.63
N ALA A 181 6.86 5.46 -17.06
CA ALA A 181 5.90 6.10 -16.17
C ALA A 181 4.55 6.33 -16.90
N ALA A 182 3.45 5.98 -16.23
CA ALA A 182 2.11 6.17 -16.77
C ALA A 182 1.59 7.60 -16.59
N ASN A 183 2.22 8.39 -15.71
CA ASN A 183 1.76 9.70 -15.25
C ASN A 183 0.28 9.70 -14.83
N SER A 184 -0.11 8.65 -14.13
CA SER A 184 -1.48 8.42 -13.69
C SER A 184 -1.53 7.56 -12.43
N VAL A 185 -2.71 7.56 -11.82
CA VAL A 185 -3.11 6.58 -10.82
C VAL A 185 -3.65 5.35 -11.55
N VAL A 186 -3.17 4.18 -11.17
CA VAL A 186 -3.67 2.87 -11.63
C VAL A 186 -4.18 2.09 -10.44
N GLU A 187 -5.21 1.29 -10.62
CA GLU A 187 -5.81 0.50 -9.55
C GLU A 187 -5.53 -1.00 -9.72
N LEU A 188 -5.58 -1.72 -8.61
CA LEU A 188 -5.42 -3.16 -8.54
C LEU A 188 -6.30 -3.73 -7.43
N GLY A 189 -7.26 -4.57 -7.78
CA GLY A 189 -8.11 -5.29 -6.84
C GLY A 189 -7.86 -6.79 -6.88
N GLY A 190 -8.22 -7.44 -5.77
CA GLY A 190 -8.20 -8.90 -5.67
C GLY A 190 -9.24 -9.56 -6.58
N PRO A 191 -9.24 -10.91 -6.63
CA PRO A 191 -10.08 -11.66 -7.57
C PRO A 191 -11.56 -11.74 -7.18
N GLN A 192 -11.89 -11.37 -5.94
CA GLN A 192 -13.23 -11.58 -5.39
C GLN A 192 -13.78 -10.30 -4.74
N TYR A 193 -15.03 -10.01 -5.04
CA TYR A 193 -15.85 -9.07 -4.27
C TYR A 193 -16.57 -9.87 -3.18
N LEU A 194 -16.27 -9.59 -1.93
CA LEU A 194 -16.87 -10.27 -0.78
C LEU A 194 -17.67 -9.28 0.06
N PRO A 195 -18.81 -9.68 0.65
CA PRO A 195 -19.34 -8.96 1.79
C PRO A 195 -18.25 -8.82 2.87
N PHE A 196 -18.12 -7.66 3.49
CA PHE A 196 -17.08 -7.42 4.51
C PHE A 196 -17.17 -8.48 5.63
N GLU A 197 -18.39 -8.81 6.05
CA GLU A 197 -18.67 -9.84 7.05
C GLU A 197 -18.11 -11.22 6.64
N GLU A 198 -18.27 -11.62 5.38
CA GLU A 198 -17.75 -12.91 4.88
C GLU A 198 -16.23 -12.96 4.95
N PHE A 199 -15.55 -11.89 4.53
CA PHE A 199 -14.09 -11.80 4.62
C PHE A 199 -13.61 -12.01 6.05
N ILE A 200 -14.23 -11.33 7.03
CA ILE A 200 -13.85 -11.43 8.44
C ILE A 200 -14.21 -12.82 9.00
N ARG A 201 -15.37 -13.39 8.68
CA ARG A 201 -15.75 -14.74 9.15
C ARG A 201 -14.75 -15.81 8.66
N VAL A 202 -14.32 -15.73 7.42
CA VAL A 202 -13.31 -16.65 6.87
C VAL A 202 -11.99 -16.50 7.61
N ALA A 203 -11.55 -15.27 7.90
CA ALA A 203 -10.36 -15.02 8.69
C ALA A 203 -10.48 -15.57 10.12
N CYS A 204 -11.57 -15.26 10.84
CA CYS A 204 -11.84 -15.74 12.19
C CYS A 204 -11.82 -17.28 12.24
N THR A 205 -12.47 -17.94 11.29
CA THR A 205 -12.47 -19.41 11.22
C THR A 205 -11.07 -19.98 11.09
N HIS A 206 -10.25 -19.41 10.20
CA HIS A 206 -8.88 -19.88 9.97
C HIS A 206 -7.97 -19.69 11.20
N TYR A 207 -8.09 -18.55 11.87
CA TYR A 207 -7.25 -18.22 13.04
C TYR A 207 -7.85 -18.68 14.37
N ALA A 208 -8.92 -19.48 14.35
CA ALA A 208 -9.65 -19.97 15.54
C ALA A 208 -10.11 -18.82 16.48
N ASP A 209 -10.46 -17.68 15.91
CA ASP A 209 -11.03 -16.54 16.61
C ASP A 209 -12.52 -16.81 16.85
N THR A 210 -12.93 -16.84 18.13
CA THR A 210 -14.29 -17.21 18.55
C THR A 210 -15.23 -16.02 18.66
N ARG A 211 -14.77 -14.79 18.36
CA ARG A 211 -15.61 -13.60 18.41
C ARG A 211 -16.77 -13.68 17.42
N THR A 212 -17.89 -13.11 17.80
CA THR A 212 -19.09 -13.08 16.96
C THR A 212 -18.97 -11.95 15.94
N VAL A 213 -19.03 -12.29 14.65
CA VAL A 213 -18.99 -11.29 13.56
C VAL A 213 -20.41 -10.89 13.18
N VAL A 214 -20.72 -9.60 13.20
CA VAL A 214 -22.01 -9.03 12.83
C VAL A 214 -21.85 -7.85 11.87
N THR A 215 -22.74 -7.77 10.88
CA THR A 215 -22.85 -6.57 10.04
C THR A 215 -23.62 -5.49 10.79
N ASP A 216 -23.02 -4.31 10.92
CA ASP A 216 -23.64 -3.13 11.51
C ASP A 216 -23.58 -1.96 10.50
N PRO A 217 -24.73 -1.45 10.03
CA PRO A 217 -24.74 -0.33 9.07
C PRO A 217 -24.09 0.96 9.60
N HIS A 218 -23.94 1.06 10.94
CA HIS A 218 -23.31 2.22 11.60
C HIS A 218 -21.84 1.99 11.93
N ALA A 219 -21.33 0.76 11.71
CA ALA A 219 -19.91 0.48 11.92
C ALA A 219 -19.04 1.33 11.00
N ARG A 220 -17.92 1.77 11.56
CA ARG A 220 -16.93 2.58 10.83
C ARG A 220 -15.68 1.77 10.53
N TYR A 221 -15.07 2.05 9.40
CA TYR A 221 -13.79 1.48 9.01
C TYR A 221 -12.74 2.59 8.96
N PHE A 222 -11.72 2.50 9.80
CA PHE A 222 -10.75 3.58 10.01
C PHE A 222 -11.40 4.95 10.22
N GLY A 223 -12.44 4.99 11.05
CA GLY A 223 -13.18 6.22 11.39
C GLY A 223 -14.19 6.68 10.36
N THR A 224 -14.29 6.06 9.19
CA THR A 224 -15.18 6.46 8.08
C THR A 224 -16.37 5.51 7.94
N ALA A 225 -17.56 6.06 7.70
CA ALA A 225 -18.72 5.30 7.24
C ALA A 225 -18.50 4.92 5.76
N LEU A 226 -18.60 3.63 5.45
CA LEU A 226 -18.42 3.14 4.09
C LEU A 226 -19.72 3.16 3.29
N GLN A 227 -19.63 3.49 2.02
CA GLN A 227 -20.61 3.12 1.01
C GLN A 227 -20.30 1.71 0.50
N GLU A 228 -21.29 1.05 -0.11
CA GLU A 228 -21.19 -0.34 -0.56
C GLU A 228 -19.89 -0.64 -1.33
N ARG A 229 -19.46 0.27 -2.21
CA ARG A 229 -18.30 0.07 -3.12
C ARG A 229 -17.07 0.91 -2.77
N THR A 230 -16.98 1.42 -1.55
CA THR A 230 -15.85 2.28 -1.15
C THR A 230 -14.50 1.56 -1.26
N LEU A 231 -14.43 0.27 -0.93
CA LEU A 231 -13.19 -0.52 -0.85
C LEU A 231 -12.96 -1.43 -2.06
N VAL A 232 -13.65 -1.19 -3.18
CA VAL A 232 -13.53 -2.02 -4.38
C VAL A 232 -13.22 -1.20 -5.62
N THR A 233 -12.65 -1.86 -6.62
CA THR A 233 -12.37 -1.31 -7.96
C THR A 233 -12.86 -2.27 -9.04
N ASP A 234 -13.16 -1.77 -10.23
CA ASP A 234 -13.49 -2.61 -11.37
C ASP A 234 -12.25 -3.26 -12.02
N VAL A 235 -11.06 -2.89 -11.57
CA VAL A 235 -9.80 -3.46 -12.06
C VAL A 235 -9.43 -4.71 -11.27
N VAL A 236 -9.88 -5.87 -11.73
CA VAL A 236 -9.52 -7.17 -11.17
C VAL A 236 -8.17 -7.60 -11.74
N GLY A 237 -7.14 -7.67 -10.88
CA GLY A 237 -5.79 -8.07 -11.30
C GLY A 237 -5.18 -9.16 -10.45
N GLY A 238 -5.68 -9.37 -9.24
CA GLY A 238 -5.34 -10.48 -8.38
C GLY A 238 -5.93 -11.80 -8.90
N ARG A 239 -5.26 -12.92 -8.60
CA ARG A 239 -5.65 -14.28 -9.00
C ARG A 239 -5.78 -15.24 -7.82
N ILE A 240 -5.05 -14.97 -6.74
CA ILE A 240 -5.05 -15.80 -5.53
C ILE A 240 -6.32 -15.48 -4.73
N ARG A 241 -7.18 -16.48 -4.54
CA ARG A 241 -8.37 -16.32 -3.70
C ARG A 241 -7.99 -16.31 -2.23
N PHE A 242 -8.77 -15.63 -1.39
CA PHE A 242 -8.45 -15.52 0.03
C PHE A 242 -8.35 -16.88 0.73
N ALA A 243 -9.29 -17.79 0.46
CA ALA A 243 -9.26 -19.13 1.03
C ALA A 243 -8.02 -19.93 0.61
N ASP A 244 -7.59 -19.81 -0.66
CA ASP A 244 -6.40 -20.49 -1.17
C ASP A 244 -5.12 -19.91 -0.54
N TRP A 245 -5.09 -18.59 -0.32
CA TRP A 245 -3.99 -17.93 0.36
C TRP A 245 -3.87 -18.37 1.83
N LEU A 246 -4.99 -18.50 2.54
CA LEU A 246 -5.01 -19.02 3.91
C LEU A 246 -4.55 -20.48 3.98
N ALA A 247 -4.97 -21.33 3.02
CA ALA A 247 -4.58 -22.75 2.98
C ALA A 247 -3.09 -22.95 2.74
N GLY A 248 -2.38 -21.99 2.19
CA GLY A 248 -0.94 -22.02 1.95
C GLY A 248 -0.08 -21.51 3.11
N ARG A 249 -0.67 -21.27 4.28
CA ARG A 249 0.01 -20.71 5.46
C ARG A 249 0.21 -21.67 6.60
#